data_5fa94094cd7b336fb25b535e2bb98f3f
#
_entry.id   5fa94094cd7b336fb25b535e2bb98f3f
#
_cell.length_a   1.000
_cell.length_b   1.000
_cell.length_c   1.000
_cell.angle_alpha   90.00
_cell.angle_beta   90.00
_cell.angle_gamma   90.00
#
_symmetry.space_group_name_H-M   'P 1'
#
loop_
_entity.id
_entity.type
_entity.pdbx_description
1 polymer ?
#
loop_
_entity_poly.entity_id
_entity_poly.type
_entity_poly.pdbx_seq_one_letter_code
_entity_poly.pdbx_strand_id
1 'polypeptide(L)'
;RLFQVEFLSTLSGEMLVTLVYHRRLDDSWQAAAELLSEQLNIQVIGRSRKQKCVLGRDYVNEVLPINGREFHYRQYEGGFTQPNANINCQMIEWALEKLGPSEQDLLELYCGNGNFTAPLSRQFRRVLATEISKTSVKAARENFAANGIDNVDILRMSSEEFTSALNGEREFRRLAEVNLP
;
A
#
# COMPACT_ATOMS: atom_id res chain seq x y z
N ARG A 1 5.14 29.78 -6.13
CA ARG A 1 4.35 29.72 -4.91
C ARG A 1 3.96 28.28 -4.63
N LEU A 2 4.11 27.82 -3.41
CA LEU A 2 3.64 26.51 -2.94
C LEU A 2 2.10 26.48 -3.05
N PHE A 3 1.58 25.39 -3.59
CA PHE A 3 0.13 25.20 -3.80
C PHE A 3 -0.47 24.27 -2.75
N GLN A 4 0.17 23.12 -2.51
CA GLN A 4 -0.32 22.09 -1.59
C GLN A 4 0.86 21.40 -0.91
N VAL A 5 0.64 20.93 0.31
CA VAL A 5 1.54 20.06 1.06
C VAL A 5 0.76 18.81 1.46
N GLU A 6 1.31 17.65 1.17
CA GLU A 6 0.76 16.36 1.59
C GLU A 6 1.74 15.71 2.56
N PHE A 7 1.22 15.14 3.64
CA PHE A 7 2.01 14.46 4.65
C PHE A 7 1.63 12.98 4.68
N LEU A 8 2.63 12.13 4.72
CA LEU A 8 2.48 10.70 4.98
C LEU A 8 3.41 10.37 6.14
N SER A 9 2.82 10.09 7.30
CA SER A 9 3.53 9.76 8.54
C SER A 9 3.18 8.35 9.01
N THR A 10 4.09 7.73 9.75
CA THR A 10 3.98 6.35 10.22
C THR A 10 4.09 6.26 11.73
N LEU A 11 3.61 5.16 12.34
CA LEU A 11 3.84 4.85 13.76
C LEU A 11 5.32 4.57 14.05
N SER A 12 6.05 4.09 13.05
CA SER A 12 7.50 3.85 13.15
C SER A 12 8.35 5.14 13.15
N GLY A 13 7.70 6.33 13.02
CA GLY A 13 8.36 7.63 13.09
C GLY A 13 8.93 8.14 11.76
N GLU A 14 8.71 7.45 10.65
CA GLU A 14 9.08 7.96 9.33
C GLU A 14 8.04 8.95 8.81
N MET A 15 8.49 9.94 8.04
CA MET A 15 7.62 10.93 7.39
C MET A 15 8.08 11.20 5.96
N LEU A 16 7.11 11.32 5.07
CA LEU A 16 7.29 11.78 3.69
C LEU A 16 6.41 13.00 3.45
N VAL A 17 6.98 14.05 2.89
CA VAL A 17 6.29 15.30 2.59
C VAL A 17 6.32 15.53 1.08
N THR A 18 5.15 15.66 0.47
CA THR A 18 5.02 16.05 -0.94
C THR A 18 4.68 17.52 -1.06
N LEU A 19 5.56 18.28 -1.70
CA LEU A 19 5.40 19.70 -1.96
C LEU A 19 4.94 19.93 -3.40
N VAL A 20 3.71 20.42 -3.58
CA VAL A 20 3.10 20.62 -4.90
C VAL A 20 3.17 22.09 -5.32
N TYR A 21 3.63 22.33 -6.54
CA TYR A 21 3.78 23.68 -7.11
C TYR A 21 3.14 23.80 -8.49
N HIS A 22 2.71 25.01 -8.85
CA HIS A 22 2.28 25.35 -10.21
C HIS A 22 3.44 25.79 -11.12
N ARG A 23 4.60 26.09 -10.56
CA ARG A 23 5.82 26.46 -11.28
C ARG A 23 6.76 25.25 -11.41
N ARG A 24 7.65 25.32 -12.39
CA ARG A 24 8.72 24.34 -12.55
C ARG A 24 9.63 24.35 -11.31
N LEU A 25 10.09 23.17 -10.91
CA LEU A 25 11.10 22.99 -9.87
C LEU A 25 12.48 23.13 -10.54
N ASP A 26 13.31 23.99 -10.00
CA ASP A 26 14.66 24.31 -10.44
C ASP A 26 15.71 23.86 -9.41
N ASP A 27 16.99 24.07 -9.73
CA ASP A 27 18.11 23.67 -8.88
C ASP A 27 18.07 24.38 -7.52
N SER A 28 17.59 25.64 -7.47
CA SER A 28 17.42 26.39 -6.23
C SER A 28 16.36 25.76 -5.33
N TRP A 29 15.28 25.27 -5.92
CA TRP A 29 14.25 24.51 -5.19
C TRP A 29 14.84 23.21 -4.65
N GLN A 30 15.61 22.49 -5.47
CA GLN A 30 16.21 21.21 -5.08
C GLN A 30 17.15 21.40 -3.88
N ALA A 31 18.05 22.36 -3.93
CA ALA A 31 18.99 22.64 -2.83
C ALA A 31 18.24 23.01 -1.52
N ALA A 32 17.17 23.81 -1.60
CA ALA A 32 16.38 24.17 -0.43
C ALA A 32 15.62 22.96 0.14
N ALA A 33 15.11 22.09 -0.72
CA ALA A 33 14.38 20.88 -0.32
C ALA A 33 15.30 19.80 0.26
N GLU A 34 16.55 19.69 -0.21
CA GLU A 34 17.59 18.83 0.37
C GLU A 34 17.92 19.27 1.80
N LEU A 35 18.16 20.56 2.03
CA LEU A 35 18.37 21.12 3.38
C LEU A 35 17.18 20.83 4.30
N LEU A 36 15.95 21.00 3.81
CA LEU A 36 14.74 20.69 4.58
C LEU A 36 14.66 19.21 4.97
N SER A 37 14.95 18.33 4.01
CA SER A 37 14.98 16.87 4.21
C SER A 37 15.98 16.47 5.30
N GLU A 38 17.19 17.02 5.24
CA GLU A 38 18.24 16.78 6.23
C GLU A 38 17.90 17.33 7.61
N GLN A 39 17.47 18.59 7.69
CA GLN A 39 17.15 19.24 8.96
C GLN A 39 16.03 18.58 9.73
N LEU A 40 15.01 18.08 9.01
CA LEU A 40 13.84 17.45 9.63
C LEU A 40 13.92 15.92 9.63
N ASN A 41 14.94 15.33 9.01
CA ASN A 41 15.08 13.88 8.83
C ASN A 41 13.83 13.25 8.21
N ILE A 42 13.38 13.81 7.08
CA ILE A 42 12.17 13.38 6.36
C ILE A 42 12.46 13.11 4.89
N GLN A 43 11.61 12.32 4.24
CA GLN A 43 11.61 12.18 2.79
C GLN A 43 10.88 13.37 2.17
N VAL A 44 11.42 13.95 1.10
CA VAL A 44 10.79 15.09 0.41
C VAL A 44 10.56 14.77 -1.06
N ILE A 45 9.36 15.02 -1.54
CA ILE A 45 9.00 14.95 -2.96
C ILE A 45 8.51 16.31 -3.42
N GLY A 46 9.06 16.79 -4.52
CA GLY A 46 8.54 17.93 -5.25
C GLY A 46 7.67 17.49 -6.42
N ARG A 47 6.48 18.08 -6.52
CA ARG A 47 5.60 17.89 -7.66
C ARG A 47 5.29 19.21 -8.33
N SER A 48 5.33 19.18 -9.65
CA SER A 48 4.89 20.28 -10.50
C SER A 48 4.30 19.68 -11.79
N ARG A 49 3.77 20.51 -12.67
CA ARG A 49 3.19 20.04 -13.96
C ARG A 49 4.23 19.20 -14.72
N LYS A 50 3.94 17.90 -14.91
CA LYS A 50 4.81 16.92 -15.61
C LYS A 50 6.20 16.72 -14.98
N GLN A 51 6.38 17.09 -13.71
CA GLN A 51 7.66 16.95 -13.02
C GLN A 51 7.44 16.32 -11.64
N LYS A 52 8.24 15.31 -11.31
CA LYS A 52 8.36 14.71 -9.98
C LYS A 52 9.86 14.67 -9.64
N CYS A 53 10.24 15.31 -8.55
CA CYS A 53 11.59 15.27 -7.98
C CYS A 53 11.52 14.53 -6.65
N VAL A 54 12.27 13.46 -6.51
CA VAL A 54 12.31 12.64 -5.29
C VAL A 54 13.66 12.84 -4.61
N LEU A 55 13.63 13.32 -3.38
CA LEU A 55 14.82 13.44 -2.54
C LEU A 55 14.78 12.34 -1.48
N GLY A 56 15.66 11.35 -1.64
CA GLY A 56 15.66 10.12 -0.86
C GLY A 56 14.75 9.03 -1.46
N ARG A 57 13.70 8.66 -0.74
CA ARG A 57 12.77 7.59 -1.13
C ARG A 57 11.38 8.17 -1.44
N ASP A 58 10.62 7.51 -2.30
CA ASP A 58 9.23 7.84 -2.57
C ASP A 58 8.23 6.97 -1.76
N TYR A 59 8.70 6.43 -0.66
CA TYR A 59 7.92 5.66 0.30
C TYR A 59 8.43 5.86 1.72
N VAL A 60 7.59 5.51 2.68
CA VAL A 60 7.94 5.34 4.10
C VAL A 60 7.70 3.88 4.52
N ASN A 61 8.43 3.43 5.55
CA ASN A 61 8.20 2.15 6.17
C ASN A 61 7.28 2.34 7.38
N GLU A 62 6.18 1.60 7.39
CA GLU A 62 5.25 1.53 8.50
C GLU A 62 5.38 0.18 9.20
N VAL A 63 5.27 0.18 10.52
CA VAL A 63 5.20 -1.03 11.33
C VAL A 63 3.94 -0.99 12.17
N LEU A 64 3.00 -1.88 11.86
CA LEU A 64 1.73 -1.98 12.57
C LEU A 64 1.78 -3.13 13.59
N PRO A 65 1.64 -2.84 14.90
CA PRO A 65 1.50 -3.87 15.93
C PRO A 65 0.05 -4.38 15.95
N ILE A 66 -0.16 -5.60 15.47
CA ILE A 66 -1.47 -6.24 15.38
C ILE A 66 -1.44 -7.54 16.19
N ASN A 67 -2.27 -7.65 17.23
CA ASN A 67 -2.31 -8.79 18.14
C ASN A 67 -0.92 -9.23 18.65
N GLY A 68 -0.07 -8.26 19.00
CA GLY A 68 1.27 -8.51 19.53
C GLY A 68 2.30 -8.93 18.49
N ARG A 69 1.98 -8.88 17.21
CA ARG A 69 2.87 -9.14 16.09
C ARG A 69 3.08 -7.89 15.25
N GLU A 70 4.30 -7.66 14.82
CA GLU A 70 4.64 -6.57 13.90
C GLU A 70 4.40 -6.98 12.45
N PHE A 71 3.72 -6.09 11.71
CA PHE A 71 3.55 -6.19 10.27
C PHE A 71 4.21 -4.99 9.60
N HIS A 72 5.08 -5.27 8.63
CA HIS A 72 5.90 -4.30 7.94
C HIS A 72 5.28 -3.92 6.59
N TYR A 73 5.15 -2.61 6.34
CA TYR A 73 4.56 -2.10 5.11
C TYR A 73 5.43 -1.01 4.51
N ARG A 74 5.58 -1.02 3.20
CA ARG A 74 5.98 0.14 2.42
C ARG A 74 4.74 0.89 1.95
N GLN A 75 4.67 2.15 2.30
CA GLN A 75 3.61 3.06 1.92
C GLN A 75 4.17 4.05 0.92
N TYR A 76 3.80 3.90 -0.35
CA TYR A 76 4.29 4.76 -1.44
C TYR A 76 3.51 6.07 -1.51
N GLU A 77 4.21 7.12 -1.90
CA GLU A 77 3.62 8.43 -2.19
C GLU A 77 2.47 8.30 -3.21
N GLY A 78 1.34 8.93 -2.90
CA GLY A 78 0.12 8.88 -3.70
C GLY A 78 -0.65 7.57 -3.64
N GLY A 79 -0.18 6.56 -2.88
CA GLY A 79 -0.95 5.36 -2.56
C GLY A 79 -1.96 5.63 -1.44
N PHE A 80 -3.10 4.93 -1.49
CA PHE A 80 -4.04 5.00 -0.37
C PHE A 80 -3.47 4.29 0.86
N THR A 81 -3.55 4.95 2.01
CA THR A 81 -3.27 4.39 3.33
C THR A 81 -4.35 4.83 4.31
N GLN A 82 -4.60 4.04 5.34
CA GLN A 82 -5.51 4.45 6.41
C GLN A 82 -4.91 5.64 7.18
N PRO A 83 -5.61 6.78 7.28
CA PRO A 83 -5.04 8.01 7.82
C PRO A 83 -4.78 7.96 9.33
N ASN A 84 -5.41 7.03 10.03
CA ASN A 84 -5.17 6.79 11.46
C ASN A 84 -4.69 5.36 11.67
N ALA A 85 -3.38 5.20 11.83
CA ALA A 85 -2.75 3.90 11.94
C ALA A 85 -3.19 3.11 13.19
N ASN A 86 -3.47 3.78 14.32
CA ASN A 86 -3.97 3.11 15.53
C ASN A 86 -5.39 2.54 15.30
N ILE A 87 -6.28 3.31 14.66
CA ILE A 87 -7.61 2.81 14.30
C ILE A 87 -7.50 1.71 13.25
N ASN A 88 -6.55 1.82 12.32
CA ASN A 88 -6.27 0.76 11.34
C ASN A 88 -5.91 -0.57 12.01
N CYS A 89 -5.03 -0.54 13.01
CA CYS A 89 -4.72 -1.74 13.81
C CYS A 89 -5.98 -2.35 14.43
N GLN A 90 -6.82 -1.53 15.08
CA GLN A 90 -8.07 -1.99 15.69
C GLN A 90 -9.05 -2.58 14.68
N MET A 91 -9.15 -1.98 13.48
CA MET A 91 -9.99 -2.51 12.40
C MET A 91 -9.50 -3.89 11.93
N ILE A 92 -8.20 -4.06 11.79
CA ILE A 92 -7.59 -5.33 11.39
C ILE A 92 -7.77 -6.37 12.50
N GLU A 93 -7.52 -6.03 13.75
CA GLU A 93 -7.71 -6.91 14.92
C GLU A 93 -9.17 -7.35 15.04
N TRP A 94 -10.11 -6.43 14.85
CA TRP A 94 -11.53 -6.75 14.80
C TRP A 94 -11.87 -7.74 13.68
N ALA A 95 -11.33 -7.52 12.47
CA ALA A 95 -11.54 -8.43 11.35
C ALA A 95 -10.97 -9.83 11.64
N LEU A 96 -9.76 -9.90 12.20
CA LEU A 96 -9.14 -11.16 12.63
C LEU A 96 -9.98 -11.91 13.66
N GLU A 97 -10.53 -11.19 14.65
CA GLU A 97 -11.42 -11.77 15.67
C GLU A 97 -12.71 -12.33 15.06
N LYS A 98 -13.34 -11.57 14.13
CA LYS A 98 -14.63 -11.97 13.55
C LYS A 98 -14.53 -13.12 12.56
N LEU A 99 -13.45 -13.17 11.80
CA LEU A 99 -13.25 -14.24 10.83
C LEU A 99 -12.71 -15.52 11.48
N GLY A 100 -11.80 -15.38 12.46
CA GLY A 100 -11.16 -16.53 13.11
C GLY A 100 -10.30 -17.37 12.18
N PRO A 101 -9.60 -18.39 12.69
CA PRO A 101 -8.86 -19.35 11.87
C PRO A 101 -9.80 -20.17 10.99
N SER A 102 -9.42 -20.39 9.73
CA SER A 102 -10.24 -21.12 8.75
C SER A 102 -9.37 -21.95 7.81
N GLU A 103 -9.82 -23.17 7.53
CA GLU A 103 -9.24 -24.04 6.48
C GLU A 103 -9.73 -23.67 5.06
N GLN A 104 -10.57 -22.64 4.95
CA GLN A 104 -11.10 -22.13 3.68
C GLN A 104 -10.12 -21.14 3.05
N ASP A 105 -10.40 -20.78 1.81
CA ASP A 105 -9.72 -19.72 1.10
C ASP A 105 -10.43 -18.37 1.32
N LEU A 106 -9.67 -17.30 1.31
CA LEU A 106 -10.18 -15.93 1.40
C LEU A 106 -10.11 -15.25 0.03
N LEU A 107 -11.20 -14.60 -0.36
CA LEU A 107 -11.21 -13.64 -1.45
C LEU A 107 -11.25 -12.22 -0.88
N GLU A 108 -10.29 -11.41 -1.26
CA GLU A 108 -10.24 -9.99 -0.91
C GLU A 108 -10.25 -9.12 -2.18
N LEU A 109 -11.24 -8.24 -2.28
CA LEU A 109 -11.35 -7.25 -3.35
C LEU A 109 -10.83 -5.90 -2.87
N TYR A 110 -10.20 -5.13 -3.78
CA TYR A 110 -9.62 -3.80 -3.46
C TYR A 110 -8.56 -3.85 -2.35
N CYS A 111 -7.67 -4.84 -2.39
CA CYS A 111 -6.72 -5.08 -1.30
C CYS A 111 -5.69 -3.95 -1.08
N GLY A 112 -5.58 -3.00 -2.01
CA GLY A 112 -4.61 -1.90 -1.93
C GLY A 112 -3.18 -2.39 -1.86
N ASN A 113 -2.43 -1.92 -0.88
CA ASN A 113 -1.07 -2.35 -0.59
C ASN A 113 -0.99 -3.62 0.27
N GLY A 114 -2.11 -4.33 0.44
CA GLY A 114 -2.20 -5.55 1.24
C GLY A 114 -2.37 -5.30 2.75
N ASN A 115 -2.95 -4.16 3.12
CA ASN A 115 -3.08 -3.72 4.51
C ASN A 115 -3.82 -4.73 5.39
N PHE A 116 -4.96 -5.25 4.93
CA PHE A 116 -5.71 -6.31 5.61
C PHE A 116 -5.23 -7.70 5.18
N THR A 117 -4.87 -7.85 3.90
CA THR A 117 -4.42 -9.13 3.33
C THR A 117 -3.30 -9.76 4.15
N ALA A 118 -2.28 -8.97 4.52
CA ALA A 118 -1.10 -9.48 5.19
C ALA A 118 -1.41 -10.11 6.55
N PRO A 119 -2.15 -9.47 7.47
CA PRO A 119 -2.56 -10.11 8.72
C PRO A 119 -3.57 -11.26 8.52
N LEU A 120 -4.57 -11.07 7.65
CA LEU A 120 -5.62 -12.07 7.42
C LEU A 120 -5.08 -13.36 6.77
N SER A 121 -4.07 -13.26 5.92
CA SER A 121 -3.48 -14.42 5.24
C SER A 121 -3.05 -15.55 6.20
N ARG A 122 -2.76 -15.19 7.45
CA ARG A 122 -2.32 -16.14 8.48
C ARG A 122 -3.46 -16.98 9.07
N GLN A 123 -4.71 -16.61 8.81
CA GLN A 123 -5.89 -17.33 9.29
C GLN A 123 -6.54 -18.19 8.21
N PHE A 124 -6.07 -18.11 6.96
CA PHE A 124 -6.66 -18.82 5.84
C PHE A 124 -5.65 -19.73 5.16
N ARG A 125 -6.14 -20.80 4.55
CA ARG A 125 -5.31 -21.73 3.77
C ARG A 125 -4.62 -20.99 2.61
N ARG A 126 -5.34 -20.15 1.89
CA ARG A 126 -4.89 -19.37 0.76
C ARG A 126 -5.70 -18.07 0.67
N VAL A 127 -5.10 -17.02 0.13
CA VAL A 127 -5.79 -15.75 -0.15
C VAL A 127 -5.65 -15.42 -1.62
N LEU A 128 -6.77 -15.10 -2.25
CA LEU A 128 -6.81 -14.47 -3.56
C LEU A 128 -7.19 -13.00 -3.38
N ALA A 129 -6.29 -12.10 -3.75
CA ALA A 129 -6.49 -10.65 -3.61
C ALA A 129 -6.52 -9.97 -4.98
N THR A 130 -7.38 -8.95 -5.15
CA THR A 130 -7.44 -8.15 -6.37
C THR A 130 -7.22 -6.67 -6.09
N GLU A 131 -6.51 -6.00 -6.98
CA GLU A 131 -6.24 -4.56 -6.93
C GLU A 131 -5.95 -4.04 -8.34
N ILE A 132 -6.48 -2.89 -8.71
CA ILE A 132 -6.30 -2.31 -10.05
C ILE A 132 -5.04 -1.46 -10.18
N SER A 133 -4.62 -0.78 -9.10
CA SER A 133 -3.46 0.10 -9.09
C SER A 133 -2.15 -0.69 -9.21
N LYS A 134 -1.37 -0.38 -10.25
CA LYS A 134 -0.05 -1.00 -10.44
C LYS A 134 0.89 -0.74 -9.25
N THR A 135 0.85 0.45 -8.69
CA THR A 135 1.70 0.85 -7.55
C THR A 135 1.31 0.09 -6.30
N SER A 136 -0.01 -0.02 -6.04
CA SER A 136 -0.53 -0.76 -4.89
C SER A 136 -0.21 -2.25 -4.97
N VAL A 137 -0.37 -2.88 -6.15
CA VAL A 137 0.01 -4.29 -6.37
C VAL A 137 1.50 -4.51 -6.15
N LYS A 138 2.35 -3.58 -6.62
CA LYS A 138 3.80 -3.63 -6.35
C LYS A 138 4.06 -3.57 -4.85
N ALA A 139 3.47 -2.58 -4.15
CA ALA A 139 3.62 -2.42 -2.71
C ALA A 139 3.14 -3.66 -1.95
N ALA A 140 1.98 -4.22 -2.31
CA ALA A 140 1.44 -5.42 -1.67
C ALA A 140 2.40 -6.61 -1.77
N ARG A 141 2.98 -6.86 -2.94
CA ARG A 141 3.97 -7.94 -3.13
C ARG A 141 5.22 -7.75 -2.27
N GLU A 142 5.72 -6.52 -2.20
CA GLU A 142 6.85 -6.18 -1.34
C GLU A 142 6.50 -6.37 0.14
N ASN A 143 5.29 -5.99 0.54
CA ASN A 143 4.79 -6.13 1.90
C ASN A 143 4.57 -7.60 2.27
N PHE A 144 4.04 -8.44 1.38
CA PHE A 144 3.93 -9.87 1.63
C PHE A 144 5.31 -10.52 1.81
N ALA A 145 6.27 -10.18 0.95
CA ALA A 145 7.63 -10.68 1.08
C ALA A 145 8.29 -10.23 2.39
N ALA A 146 8.12 -8.96 2.80
CA ALA A 146 8.67 -8.43 4.04
C ALA A 146 8.09 -9.11 5.30
N ASN A 147 6.87 -9.64 5.22
CA ASN A 147 6.19 -10.34 6.31
C ASN A 147 6.28 -11.88 6.22
N GLY A 148 7.04 -12.42 5.26
CA GLY A 148 7.17 -13.86 5.06
C GLY A 148 5.83 -14.55 4.73
N ILE A 149 5.02 -13.91 3.87
CA ILE A 149 3.71 -14.40 3.43
C ILE A 149 3.86 -14.96 2.03
N ASP A 150 3.51 -16.23 1.86
CA ASP A 150 3.66 -17.00 0.63
C ASP A 150 2.35 -17.64 0.12
N ASN A 151 1.27 -17.52 0.89
CA ASN A 151 -0.05 -18.08 0.57
C ASN A 151 -1.02 -17.07 -0.05
N VAL A 152 -0.52 -15.94 -0.59
CA VAL A 152 -1.34 -14.90 -1.20
C VAL A 152 -1.03 -14.79 -2.68
N ASP A 153 -2.05 -14.97 -3.51
CA ASP A 153 -2.03 -14.60 -4.93
C ASP A 153 -2.68 -13.24 -5.12
N ILE A 154 -1.91 -12.26 -5.60
CA ILE A 154 -2.45 -10.94 -5.93
C ILE A 154 -2.53 -10.73 -7.44
N LEU A 155 -3.73 -10.42 -7.91
CA LEU A 155 -4.04 -10.14 -9.31
C LEU A 155 -4.27 -8.65 -9.53
N ARG A 156 -3.60 -8.10 -10.55
CA ARG A 156 -3.92 -6.74 -11.00
C ARG A 156 -5.18 -6.77 -11.86
N MET A 157 -6.33 -6.56 -11.22
CA MET A 157 -7.66 -6.68 -11.81
C MET A 157 -8.64 -5.81 -11.04
N SER A 158 -9.66 -5.24 -11.72
CA SER A 158 -10.75 -4.60 -11.00
C SER A 158 -11.71 -5.65 -10.41
N SER A 159 -12.51 -5.26 -9.44
CA SER A 159 -13.51 -6.15 -8.86
C SER A 159 -14.60 -6.50 -9.87
N GLU A 160 -14.96 -5.57 -10.78
CA GLU A 160 -15.92 -5.80 -11.86
C GLU A 160 -15.38 -6.84 -12.84
N GLU A 161 -14.11 -6.73 -13.26
CA GLU A 161 -13.45 -7.73 -14.10
C GLU A 161 -13.44 -9.11 -13.43
N PHE A 162 -13.15 -9.15 -12.12
CA PHE A 162 -13.13 -10.39 -11.36
C PHE A 162 -14.53 -10.99 -11.26
N THR A 163 -15.57 -10.19 -10.95
CA THR A 163 -16.95 -10.62 -10.87
C THR A 163 -17.46 -11.17 -12.22
N SER A 164 -17.16 -10.47 -13.32
CA SER A 164 -17.50 -10.95 -14.67
C SER A 164 -16.85 -12.29 -15.00
N ALA A 165 -15.62 -12.50 -14.53
CA ALA A 165 -14.94 -13.79 -14.71
C ALA A 165 -15.60 -14.91 -13.89
N LEU A 166 -15.97 -14.65 -12.64
CA LEU A 166 -16.68 -15.61 -11.80
C LEU A 166 -18.03 -16.01 -12.38
N ASN A 167 -18.74 -15.05 -12.99
CA ASN A 167 -20.02 -15.31 -13.66
C ASN A 167 -19.88 -16.03 -15.02
N GLY A 168 -18.65 -16.27 -15.48
CA GLY A 168 -18.41 -16.87 -16.80
C GLY A 168 -18.71 -15.93 -17.98
N GLU A 169 -18.88 -14.62 -17.74
CA GLU A 169 -19.20 -13.63 -18.75
C GLU A 169 -17.97 -13.28 -19.60
N ARG A 170 -16.77 -13.43 -19.02
CA ARG A 170 -15.51 -13.12 -19.67
C ARG A 170 -14.36 -13.94 -19.11
N GLU A 171 -13.51 -14.47 -19.98
CA GLU A 171 -12.27 -15.12 -19.60
C GLU A 171 -11.14 -14.12 -19.46
N PHE A 172 -10.35 -14.24 -18.40
CA PHE A 172 -9.16 -13.46 -18.17
C PHE A 172 -7.94 -14.37 -18.04
N ARG A 173 -6.95 -14.17 -18.91
CA ARG A 173 -5.73 -14.98 -18.94
C ARG A 173 -5.01 -15.05 -17.57
N ARG A 174 -5.10 -13.97 -16.79
CA ARG A 174 -4.46 -13.89 -15.46
C ARG A 174 -5.12 -14.81 -14.43
N LEU A 175 -6.39 -15.14 -14.60
CA LEU A 175 -7.11 -16.06 -13.72
C LEU A 175 -6.83 -17.52 -14.06
N ALA A 176 -6.45 -17.83 -15.30
CA ALA A 176 -6.07 -19.18 -15.70
C ALA A 176 -4.73 -19.65 -15.06
N GLU A 177 -3.91 -18.71 -14.59
CA GLU A 177 -2.64 -18.97 -13.90
C GLU A 177 -2.84 -19.18 -12.39
N VAL A 178 -4.04 -18.89 -11.88
CA VAL A 178 -4.41 -19.00 -10.47
C VAL A 178 -5.52 -20.02 -10.36
N ASN A 179 -5.30 -21.11 -9.62
CA ASN A 179 -6.38 -22.03 -9.29
C ASN A 179 -7.41 -21.26 -8.45
N LEU A 180 -8.57 -20.95 -9.03
CA LEU A 180 -9.67 -20.35 -8.28
C LEU A 180 -10.10 -21.30 -7.16
N PRO A 181 -10.45 -20.76 -5.99
CA PRO A 181 -10.94 -21.55 -4.86
C PRO A 181 -12.25 -22.27 -5.17
#